data_ec9efd6734632128d698185525b8cf6b
#
_entry.id   ec9efd6734632128d698185525b8cf6b
#
_cell.length_a   1.000
_cell.length_b   1.000
_cell.length_c   1.000
_cell.angle_alpha   90.00
_cell.angle_beta   90.00
_cell.angle_gamma   90.00
#
_symmetry.space_group_name_H-M   'P 1'
#
loop_
_entity.id
_entity.type
_entity.pdbx_description
1 polymer ?
#
loop_
_entity_poly.entity_id
_entity_poly.type
_entity_poly.pdbx_seq_one_letter_code
_entity_poly.pdbx_strand_id
1 'polypeptide(L)'
;EAIKPYQQQKDSIGLQSAEKQNELLGQSPMAFKQSMQAIAQQYGKILKNLPADFAAKEEKTNRYQQLAIVSEYLLNHRKYTEEEAPVIKALEESLKDVDLDNATDFDAYNAYKTLVHNCFQLKIYRYQVQYEFNDPWGKILADFNTLKSQNIKEDLTPLLIEGVSATSA
;
A
#
# COMPACT_ATOMS: atom_id res chain seq x y z
N GLU A 1 -25.57 17.60 -6.75
CA GLU A 1 -25.91 16.91 -8.02
C GLU A 1 -24.75 16.10 -8.63
N ALA A 2 -23.48 16.59 -8.56
CA ALA A 2 -22.32 15.89 -9.14
C ALA A 2 -21.82 14.67 -8.32
N ILE A 3 -22.16 14.55 -7.04
CA ILE A 3 -21.65 13.49 -6.14
C ILE A 3 -22.25 12.13 -6.47
N LYS A 4 -23.54 12.07 -6.80
CA LYS A 4 -24.22 10.80 -7.13
C LYS A 4 -23.68 10.15 -8.42
N PRO A 5 -23.54 10.88 -9.55
CA PRO A 5 -22.86 10.35 -10.74
C PRO A 5 -21.42 9.92 -10.50
N TYR A 6 -20.68 10.69 -9.71
CA TYR A 6 -19.32 10.33 -9.30
C TYR A 6 -19.28 8.97 -8.57
N GLN A 7 -20.17 8.78 -7.59
CA GLN A 7 -20.23 7.53 -6.83
C GLN A 7 -20.52 6.34 -7.74
N GLN A 8 -21.45 6.48 -8.71
CA GLN A 8 -21.74 5.46 -9.69
C GLN A 8 -20.52 5.13 -10.58
N GLN A 9 -19.77 6.14 -11.02
CA GLN A 9 -18.56 5.95 -11.80
C GLN A 9 -17.44 5.29 -10.98
N LYS A 10 -17.30 5.66 -9.72
CA LYS A 10 -16.37 5.03 -8.78
C LYS A 10 -16.70 3.55 -8.57
N ASP A 11 -17.97 3.24 -8.38
CA ASP A 11 -18.45 1.86 -8.23
C ASP A 11 -18.19 1.04 -9.49
N SER A 12 -18.27 1.64 -10.68
CA SER A 12 -17.93 0.99 -11.95
C SER A 12 -16.44 0.66 -12.10
N ILE A 13 -15.54 1.47 -11.53
CA ILE A 13 -14.10 1.12 -11.45
C ILE A 13 -13.92 -0.10 -10.55
N GLY A 14 -14.69 -0.20 -9.47
CA GLY A 14 -14.82 -1.39 -8.65
C GLY A 14 -13.59 -1.75 -7.82
N LEU A 15 -12.66 -0.82 -7.60
CA LEU A 15 -11.41 -1.09 -6.86
C LEU A 15 -11.64 -1.57 -5.42
N GLN A 16 -12.80 -1.29 -4.84
CA GLN A 16 -13.17 -1.71 -3.49
C GLN A 16 -13.72 -3.15 -3.46
N SER A 17 -14.07 -3.74 -4.61
CA SER A 17 -14.61 -5.10 -4.64
C SER A 17 -13.50 -6.15 -4.52
N ALA A 18 -13.77 -7.21 -3.77
CA ALA A 18 -12.84 -8.34 -3.63
C ALA A 18 -12.54 -9.00 -4.97
N GLU A 19 -13.53 -9.10 -5.86
CA GLU A 19 -13.39 -9.65 -7.20
C GLU A 19 -12.35 -8.86 -8.03
N LYS A 20 -12.47 -7.54 -8.07
CA LYS A 20 -11.54 -6.67 -8.79
C LYS A 20 -10.13 -6.71 -8.20
N GLN A 21 -10.02 -6.72 -6.88
CA GLN A 21 -8.73 -6.84 -6.20
C GLN A 21 -8.05 -8.17 -6.51
N ASN A 22 -8.80 -9.28 -6.47
CA ASN A 22 -8.26 -10.61 -6.81
C ASN A 22 -7.82 -10.69 -8.28
N GLU A 23 -8.59 -10.10 -9.20
CA GLU A 23 -8.20 -9.99 -10.61
C GLU A 23 -6.86 -9.27 -10.76
N LEU A 24 -6.71 -8.11 -10.13
CA LEU A 24 -5.49 -7.30 -10.18
C LEU A 24 -4.29 -8.04 -9.58
N LEU A 25 -4.46 -8.64 -8.41
CA LEU A 25 -3.40 -9.37 -7.70
C LEU A 25 -2.93 -10.62 -8.44
N GLY A 26 -3.76 -11.19 -9.31
CA GLY A 26 -3.42 -12.33 -10.15
C GLY A 26 -2.69 -11.99 -11.46
N GLN A 27 -2.53 -10.72 -11.80
CA GLN A 27 -1.89 -10.28 -13.04
C GLN A 27 -0.37 -10.41 -12.98
N SER A 28 0.27 -10.50 -14.16
CA SER A 28 1.72 -10.32 -14.28
C SER A 28 2.14 -8.90 -13.85
N PRO A 29 3.40 -8.67 -13.46
CA PRO A 29 3.83 -7.34 -13.01
C PRO A 29 3.55 -6.23 -14.02
N MET A 30 3.81 -6.47 -15.32
CA MET A 30 3.55 -5.46 -16.35
C MET A 30 2.05 -5.19 -16.52
N ALA A 31 1.21 -6.25 -16.57
CA ALA A 31 -0.23 -6.10 -16.68
C ALA A 31 -0.81 -5.38 -15.45
N PHE A 32 -0.36 -5.71 -14.26
CA PHE A 32 -0.74 -5.03 -13.02
C PHE A 32 -0.39 -3.53 -13.06
N LYS A 33 0.84 -3.20 -13.42
CA LYS A 33 1.26 -1.80 -13.53
C LYS A 33 0.39 -1.02 -14.52
N GLN A 34 0.12 -1.59 -15.70
CA GLN A 34 -0.75 -0.97 -16.70
C GLN A 34 -2.19 -0.78 -16.19
N SER A 35 -2.73 -1.78 -15.51
CA SER A 35 -4.06 -1.71 -14.90
C SER A 35 -4.14 -0.61 -13.85
N MET A 36 -3.14 -0.48 -12.98
CA MET A 36 -3.10 0.56 -11.96
C MET A 36 -2.97 1.97 -12.57
N GLN A 37 -2.20 2.13 -13.65
CA GLN A 37 -2.12 3.39 -14.39
C GLN A 37 -3.46 3.78 -15.00
N ALA A 38 -4.17 2.82 -15.60
CA ALA A 38 -5.51 3.05 -16.17
C ALA A 38 -6.51 3.45 -15.08
N ILE A 39 -6.50 2.79 -13.93
CA ILE A 39 -7.35 3.10 -12.77
C ILE A 39 -7.07 4.52 -12.26
N ALA A 40 -5.81 4.90 -12.12
CA ALA A 40 -5.43 6.25 -11.69
C ALA A 40 -5.95 7.33 -12.65
N GLN A 41 -5.87 7.09 -13.96
CA GLN A 41 -6.41 7.99 -14.97
C GLN A 41 -7.94 8.10 -14.88
N GLN A 42 -8.63 6.99 -14.69
CA GLN A 42 -10.08 6.98 -14.52
C GLN A 42 -10.53 7.78 -13.30
N TYR A 43 -9.88 7.61 -12.15
CA TYR A 43 -10.15 8.41 -10.95
C TYR A 43 -9.89 9.89 -11.19
N GLY A 44 -8.80 10.24 -11.85
CA GLY A 44 -8.49 11.63 -12.19
C GLY A 44 -9.58 12.30 -13.04
N LYS A 45 -10.20 11.56 -13.94
CA LYS A 45 -11.29 12.06 -14.78
C LYS A 45 -12.59 12.31 -14.01
N ILE A 46 -12.96 11.38 -13.14
CA ILE A 46 -14.24 11.47 -12.41
C ILE A 46 -14.23 12.50 -11.29
N LEU A 47 -13.04 12.92 -10.82
CA LEU A 47 -12.88 13.94 -9.78
C LEU A 47 -13.07 15.38 -10.28
N LYS A 48 -12.96 15.62 -11.59
CA LYS A 48 -12.82 16.98 -12.17
C LYS A 48 -13.98 17.94 -11.87
N ASN A 49 -15.20 17.44 -11.71
CA ASN A 49 -16.39 18.27 -11.58
C ASN A 49 -17.00 18.25 -10.16
N LEU A 50 -16.20 17.83 -9.17
CA LEU A 50 -16.65 17.75 -7.79
C LEU A 50 -16.37 19.06 -7.03
N PRO A 51 -17.14 19.36 -5.98
CA PRO A 51 -16.78 20.42 -5.04
C PRO A 51 -15.36 20.21 -4.48
N ALA A 52 -14.58 21.28 -4.37
CA ALA A 52 -13.14 21.21 -4.08
C ALA A 52 -12.81 20.42 -2.79
N ASP A 53 -13.54 20.65 -1.70
CA ASP A 53 -13.30 19.97 -0.43
C ASP A 53 -13.58 18.46 -0.52
N PHE A 54 -14.69 18.12 -1.20
CA PHE A 54 -15.04 16.72 -1.45
C PHE A 54 -14.03 16.03 -2.37
N ALA A 55 -13.63 16.70 -3.45
CA ALA A 55 -12.64 16.18 -4.39
C ALA A 55 -11.29 15.89 -3.71
N ALA A 56 -10.82 16.79 -2.86
CA ALA A 56 -9.55 16.61 -2.13
C ALA A 56 -9.58 15.39 -1.21
N LYS A 57 -10.68 15.19 -0.49
CA LYS A 57 -10.88 14.03 0.39
C LYS A 57 -10.95 12.73 -0.41
N GLU A 58 -11.69 12.72 -1.51
CA GLU A 58 -11.84 11.56 -2.38
C GLU A 58 -10.54 11.23 -3.11
N GLU A 59 -9.79 12.22 -3.56
CA GLU A 59 -8.46 12.01 -4.14
C GLU A 59 -7.54 11.28 -3.17
N LYS A 60 -7.52 11.69 -1.92
CA LYS A 60 -6.72 11.06 -0.86
C LYS A 60 -7.17 9.62 -0.59
N THR A 61 -8.49 9.39 -0.47
CA THR A 61 -9.07 8.06 -0.32
C THR A 61 -8.68 7.14 -1.47
N ASN A 62 -8.86 7.60 -2.70
CA ASN A 62 -8.56 6.82 -3.91
C ASN A 62 -7.06 6.52 -4.03
N ARG A 63 -6.22 7.49 -3.71
CA ARG A 63 -4.76 7.30 -3.70
C ARG A 63 -4.33 6.23 -2.70
N TYR A 64 -4.84 6.29 -1.47
CA TYR A 64 -4.49 5.29 -0.47
C TYR A 64 -4.96 3.89 -0.85
N GLN A 65 -6.14 3.75 -1.45
CA GLN A 65 -6.63 2.47 -1.96
C GLN A 65 -5.72 1.90 -3.06
N GLN A 66 -5.30 2.73 -4.00
CA GLN A 66 -4.38 2.32 -5.07
C GLN A 66 -3.02 1.88 -4.51
N LEU A 67 -2.44 2.68 -3.62
CA LEU A 67 -1.15 2.37 -2.99
C LEU A 67 -1.23 1.14 -2.09
N ALA A 68 -2.34 0.94 -1.39
CA ALA A 68 -2.55 -0.27 -0.58
C ALA A 68 -2.54 -1.54 -1.45
N ILE A 69 -3.18 -1.51 -2.62
CA ILE A 69 -3.17 -2.64 -3.56
C ILE A 69 -1.78 -2.85 -4.14
N VAL A 70 -1.06 -1.80 -4.48
CA VAL A 70 0.34 -1.91 -4.92
C VAL A 70 1.20 -2.59 -3.85
N SER A 71 1.05 -2.20 -2.59
CA SER A 71 1.80 -2.80 -1.48
C SER A 71 1.46 -4.28 -1.29
N GLU A 72 0.19 -4.65 -1.42
CA GLU A 72 -0.27 -6.04 -1.35
C GLU A 72 0.25 -6.86 -2.53
N TYR A 73 0.22 -6.30 -3.73
CA TYR A 73 0.81 -6.94 -4.91
C TYR A 73 2.28 -7.28 -4.70
N LEU A 74 3.06 -6.34 -4.18
CA LEU A 74 4.49 -6.54 -3.89
C LEU A 74 4.72 -7.61 -2.81
N LEU A 75 3.87 -7.68 -1.79
CA LEU A 75 3.94 -8.76 -0.78
C LEU A 75 3.70 -10.14 -1.39
N ASN A 76 2.80 -10.24 -2.37
CA ASN A 76 2.48 -11.48 -3.05
C ASN A 76 3.47 -11.85 -4.16
N HIS A 77 4.29 -10.89 -4.62
CA HIS A 77 5.26 -11.05 -5.71
C HIS A 77 6.68 -10.80 -5.23
N ARG A 78 7.05 -11.38 -4.10
CA ARG A 78 8.41 -11.28 -3.54
C ARG A 78 9.47 -12.04 -4.35
N LYS A 79 9.03 -13.05 -5.12
CA LYS A 79 9.86 -13.78 -6.08
C LYS A 79 9.44 -13.37 -7.49
N TYR A 80 10.40 -12.94 -8.29
CA TYR A 80 10.19 -12.50 -9.66
C TYR A 80 11.45 -12.81 -10.50
N THR A 81 11.28 -12.81 -11.81
CA THR A 81 12.36 -13.04 -12.78
C THR A 81 13.18 -11.76 -12.99
N GLU A 82 14.35 -11.91 -13.59
CA GLU A 82 15.18 -10.76 -14.00
C GLU A 82 14.44 -9.83 -14.98
N GLU A 83 13.60 -10.42 -15.84
CA GLU A 83 12.78 -9.66 -16.80
C GLU A 83 11.69 -8.84 -16.11
N GLU A 84 11.12 -9.34 -15.04
CA GLU A 84 10.11 -8.66 -14.23
C GLU A 84 10.70 -7.61 -13.27
N ALA A 85 11.96 -7.74 -12.91
CA ALA A 85 12.63 -6.89 -11.91
C ALA A 85 12.47 -5.37 -12.15
N PRO A 86 12.59 -4.83 -13.37
CA PRO A 86 12.41 -3.40 -13.61
C PRO A 86 11.00 -2.90 -13.27
N VAL A 87 9.98 -3.71 -13.55
CA VAL A 87 8.58 -3.38 -13.24
C VAL A 87 8.33 -3.42 -11.75
N ILE A 88 8.80 -4.46 -11.08
CA ILE A 88 8.71 -4.59 -9.60
C ILE A 88 9.39 -3.38 -8.94
N LYS A 89 10.57 -3.00 -9.39
CA LYS A 89 11.29 -1.82 -8.89
C LYS A 89 10.51 -0.52 -9.10
N ALA A 90 9.85 -0.35 -10.24
CA ALA A 90 9.00 0.81 -10.49
C ALA A 90 7.79 0.86 -9.56
N LEU A 91 7.19 -0.29 -9.23
CA LEU A 91 6.11 -0.39 -8.25
C LEU A 91 6.61 -0.05 -6.83
N GLU A 92 7.78 -0.52 -6.45
CA GLU A 92 8.41 -0.17 -5.17
C GLU A 92 8.68 1.35 -5.06
N GLU A 93 9.17 1.98 -6.13
CA GLU A 93 9.40 3.43 -6.17
C GLU A 93 8.12 4.24 -5.93
N SER A 94 6.95 3.75 -6.36
CA SER A 94 5.68 4.42 -6.12
C SER A 94 5.29 4.50 -4.63
N LEU A 95 5.88 3.67 -3.78
CA LEU A 95 5.65 3.65 -2.33
C LEU A 95 6.69 4.45 -1.54
N LYS A 96 7.79 4.87 -2.17
CA LYS A 96 8.96 5.40 -1.48
C LYS A 96 8.73 6.74 -0.76
N ASP A 97 7.92 7.60 -1.37
CA ASP A 97 7.65 8.96 -0.85
C ASP A 97 6.37 9.02 0.01
N VAL A 98 5.78 7.89 0.32
CA VAL A 98 4.60 7.83 1.18
C VAL A 98 5.02 8.04 2.62
N ASP A 99 4.42 9.03 3.29
CA ASP A 99 4.55 9.20 4.73
C ASP A 99 3.80 8.05 5.45
N LEU A 100 4.54 7.20 6.14
CA LEU A 100 4.00 6.07 6.89
C LEU A 100 3.82 6.37 8.39
N ASP A 101 3.95 7.63 8.79
CA ASP A 101 3.86 8.06 10.19
C ASP A 101 2.84 9.19 10.38
N ASN A 102 1.69 9.09 9.71
CA ASN A 102 0.60 10.06 9.79
C ASN A 102 -0.53 9.53 10.67
N ALA A 103 -0.53 9.89 11.95
CA ALA A 103 -1.51 9.44 12.94
C ALA A 103 -2.94 9.82 12.56
N THR A 104 -3.15 11.01 12.00
CA THR A 104 -4.48 11.51 11.62
C THR A 104 -5.07 10.69 10.47
N ASP A 105 -4.28 10.45 9.43
CA ASP A 105 -4.71 9.65 8.28
C ASP A 105 -4.90 8.18 8.64
N PHE A 106 -4.12 7.67 9.58
CA PHE A 106 -4.26 6.32 10.09
C PHE A 106 -5.64 6.08 10.71
N ASP A 107 -6.14 7.02 11.48
CA ASP A 107 -7.47 6.93 12.08
C ASP A 107 -8.60 7.22 11.08
N ALA A 108 -8.34 8.05 10.07
CA ALA A 108 -9.36 8.52 9.13
C ALA A 108 -9.57 7.61 7.91
N TYR A 109 -8.55 6.87 7.45
CA TYR A 109 -8.58 6.11 6.19
C TYR A 109 -8.18 4.65 6.41
N ASN A 110 -9.13 3.72 6.22
CA ASN A 110 -8.86 2.29 6.34
C ASN A 110 -7.79 1.79 5.36
N ALA A 111 -7.80 2.32 4.14
CA ALA A 111 -6.78 1.98 3.13
C ALA A 111 -5.38 2.43 3.54
N TYR A 112 -5.26 3.54 4.27
CA TYR A 112 -3.97 3.98 4.81
C TYR A 112 -3.45 3.03 5.90
N LYS A 113 -4.32 2.51 6.76
CA LYS A 113 -3.93 1.46 7.74
C LYS A 113 -3.33 0.24 7.04
N THR A 114 -4.02 -0.25 6.01
CA THR A 114 -3.55 -1.38 5.20
C THR A 114 -2.21 -1.06 4.53
N LEU A 115 -2.07 0.12 3.96
CA LEU A 115 -0.84 0.58 3.31
C LEU A 115 0.34 0.61 4.29
N VAL A 116 0.17 1.21 5.47
CA VAL A 116 1.21 1.28 6.51
C VAL A 116 1.64 -0.11 6.94
N HIS A 117 0.68 -0.98 7.21
CA HIS A 117 0.92 -2.37 7.62
C HIS A 117 1.69 -3.14 6.54
N ASN A 118 1.25 -3.07 5.30
CA ASN A 118 1.90 -3.77 4.19
C ASN A 118 3.30 -3.24 3.90
N CYS A 119 3.50 -1.92 3.94
CA CYS A 119 4.81 -1.32 3.74
C CYS A 119 5.79 -1.71 4.85
N PHE A 120 5.32 -1.82 6.09
CA PHE A 120 6.16 -2.29 7.18
C PHE A 120 6.53 -3.77 7.04
N GLN A 121 5.60 -4.62 6.61
CA GLN A 121 5.90 -6.02 6.28
C GLN A 121 6.91 -6.15 5.13
N LEU A 122 6.79 -5.32 4.08
CA LEU A 122 7.77 -5.28 2.99
C LEU A 122 9.16 -4.88 3.49
N LYS A 123 9.24 -3.94 4.42
CA LYS A 123 10.49 -3.52 5.05
C LYS A 123 11.10 -4.66 5.87
N ILE A 124 10.31 -5.35 6.68
CA ILE A 124 10.75 -6.52 7.45
C ILE A 124 11.36 -7.57 6.51
N TYR A 125 10.62 -7.93 5.45
CA TYR A 125 11.09 -8.90 4.46
C TYR A 125 12.41 -8.47 3.80
N ARG A 126 12.49 -7.20 3.41
CA ARG A 126 13.71 -6.65 2.77
C ARG A 126 14.92 -6.75 3.69
N TYR A 127 14.77 -6.42 4.96
CA TYR A 127 15.86 -6.53 5.93
C TYR A 127 16.24 -7.98 6.21
N GLN A 128 15.28 -8.89 6.28
CA GLN A 128 15.57 -10.31 6.43
C GLN A 128 16.41 -10.87 5.28
N VAL A 129 16.13 -10.47 4.05
CA VAL A 129 16.90 -10.87 2.87
C VAL A 129 18.28 -10.20 2.83
N GLN A 130 18.34 -8.91 3.11
CA GLN A 130 19.56 -8.12 3.05
C GLN A 130 20.56 -8.47 4.15
N TYR A 131 20.06 -8.83 5.33
CA TYR A 131 20.85 -9.09 6.54
C TYR A 131 20.71 -10.53 7.02
N GLU A 132 20.65 -11.49 6.10
CA GLU A 132 20.42 -12.91 6.40
C GLU A 132 21.36 -13.48 7.48
N PHE A 133 22.61 -13.01 7.53
CA PHE A 133 23.63 -13.43 8.50
C PHE A 133 23.90 -12.41 9.60
N ASN A 134 23.23 -11.28 9.61
CA ASN A 134 23.30 -10.24 10.63
C ASN A 134 21.92 -10.10 11.30
N ASP A 135 21.87 -9.39 12.42
CA ASP A 135 20.60 -9.18 13.13
C ASP A 135 19.65 -8.25 12.35
N PRO A 136 18.72 -8.80 11.52
CA PRO A 136 17.74 -7.97 10.82
C PRO A 136 16.75 -7.30 11.77
N TRP A 137 16.51 -7.90 12.93
CA TRP A 137 15.55 -7.40 13.92
C TRP A 137 16.02 -6.13 14.61
N GLY A 138 17.34 -6.00 14.84
CA GLY A 138 17.92 -4.76 15.34
C GLY A 138 17.60 -3.57 14.41
N LYS A 139 17.69 -3.78 13.10
CA LYS A 139 17.36 -2.78 12.09
C LYS A 139 15.88 -2.47 12.04
N ILE A 140 15.05 -3.50 12.07
CA ILE A 140 13.58 -3.36 12.07
C ILE A 140 13.11 -2.60 13.31
N LEU A 141 13.63 -2.94 14.49
CA LEU A 141 13.31 -2.24 15.74
C LEU A 141 13.78 -0.79 15.72
N ALA A 142 14.94 -0.51 15.15
CA ALA A 142 15.43 0.86 14.99
C ALA A 142 14.46 1.71 14.13
N ASP A 143 13.99 1.17 13.01
CA ASP A 143 13.02 1.85 12.17
C ASP A 143 11.66 2.02 12.86
N PHE A 144 11.19 1.01 13.57
CA PHE A 144 9.98 1.10 14.39
C PHE A 144 10.07 2.20 15.45
N ASN A 145 11.21 2.32 16.11
CA ASN A 145 11.46 3.33 17.14
C ASN A 145 11.53 4.76 16.59
N THR A 146 11.71 4.94 15.29
CA THR A 146 11.65 6.27 14.66
C THR A 146 10.22 6.79 14.51
N LEU A 147 9.23 5.92 14.55
CA LEU A 147 7.82 6.30 14.45
C LEU A 147 7.39 7.14 15.65
N LYS A 148 6.64 8.19 15.38
CA LYS A 148 6.11 9.12 16.40
C LYS A 148 4.64 8.85 16.73
N SER A 149 3.90 8.28 15.79
CA SER A 149 2.46 8.02 15.92
C SER A 149 2.20 6.82 16.80
N GLN A 150 1.63 7.03 17.98
CA GLN A 150 1.35 5.97 18.94
C GLN A 150 0.37 4.94 18.41
N ASN A 151 -0.71 5.36 17.74
CA ASN A 151 -1.69 4.47 17.13
C ASN A 151 -1.07 3.53 16.07
N ILE A 152 -0.14 4.04 15.26
CA ILE A 152 0.58 3.24 14.26
C ILE A 152 1.51 2.24 14.95
N LYS A 153 2.26 2.66 15.96
CA LYS A 153 3.15 1.79 16.75
C LYS A 153 2.37 0.64 17.39
N GLU A 154 1.23 0.92 18.00
CA GLU A 154 0.37 -0.10 18.60
C GLU A 154 -0.13 -1.12 17.59
N ASP A 155 -0.52 -0.66 16.39
CA ASP A 155 -0.99 -1.54 15.30
C ASP A 155 0.12 -2.44 14.74
N LEU A 156 1.35 -1.93 14.65
CA LEU A 156 2.51 -2.66 14.12
C LEU A 156 3.17 -3.60 15.14
N THR A 157 2.93 -3.41 16.42
CA THR A 157 3.56 -4.20 17.49
C THR A 157 3.34 -5.72 17.33
N PRO A 158 2.14 -6.24 16.98
CA PRO A 158 1.96 -7.67 16.76
C PRO A 158 2.86 -8.25 15.66
N LEU A 159 3.17 -7.50 14.60
CA LEU A 159 4.09 -7.94 13.54
C LEU A 159 5.51 -8.17 14.07
N LEU A 160 5.97 -7.32 14.98
CA LEU A 160 7.28 -7.48 15.62
C LEU A 160 7.32 -8.70 16.53
N ILE A 161 6.28 -8.90 17.32
CA ILE A 161 6.18 -10.04 18.26
C ILE A 161 6.16 -11.36 17.49
N GLU A 162 5.36 -11.49 16.45
CA GLU A 162 5.29 -12.68 15.60
C GLU A 162 6.64 -12.98 14.94
N GLY A 163 7.29 -11.96 14.41
CA GLY A 163 8.58 -12.11 13.76
C GLY A 163 9.67 -12.55 14.70
N VAL A 164 9.78 -11.94 15.87
CA VAL A 164 10.77 -12.31 16.89
C VAL A 164 10.50 -13.73 17.41
N SER A 165 9.26 -14.10 17.62
CA SER A 165 8.88 -15.45 18.08
C SER A 165 9.24 -16.52 17.04
N ALA A 166 9.06 -16.24 15.75
CA ALA A 166 9.40 -17.16 14.66
C ALA A 166 10.92 -17.39 14.53
N THR A 167 11.74 -16.40 14.88
CA THR A 167 13.21 -16.52 14.84
C THR A 167 13.81 -17.15 16.08
N SER A 168 13.07 -17.19 17.17
CA SER A 168 13.49 -17.77 18.46
C SER A 168 13.17 -19.26 18.60
N ALA A 169 12.41 -19.81 17.66
CA ALA A 169 12.04 -21.21 17.60
C ALA A 169 12.99 -21.99 16.68
#